data_c00fd9ad670791cf6032805f618e2f22
#
_entry.id   c00fd9ad670791cf6032805f618e2f22
#
_cell.length_a   1.000
_cell.length_b   1.000
_cell.length_c   1.000
_cell.angle_alpha   90.00
_cell.angle_beta   90.00
_cell.angle_gamma   90.00
#
_symmetry.space_group_name_H-M   'P 1'
#
loop_
_entity.id
_entity.type
_entity.pdbx_description
1 polymer ?
#
loop_
_entity_poly.entity_id
_entity_poly.type
_entity_poly.pdbx_seq_one_letter_code
_entity_poly.pdbx_strand_id
1 'polypeptide(L)'
;MIVDEETDIVKQVKAILEQEDVEVVTAANSRQALSRFKEENEETFDLILVNTTMPGSQKTTALFSIKPTLKKQPSGIENFLQKPFTKEQLVEFVKDKMRIN
;
A
#
# COMPACT_ATOMS: atom_id res chain seq x y z
N MET A 1 -2.15 -5.50 -1.33
CA MET A 1 -3.38 -5.00 -0.66
C MET A 1 -3.24 -3.53 -0.38
N ILE A 2 -4.32 -2.78 -0.52
CA ILE A 2 -4.36 -1.39 -0.07
C ILE A 2 -5.35 -1.25 1.09
N VAL A 3 -4.89 -0.62 2.18
CA VAL A 3 -5.69 -0.40 3.39
C VAL A 3 -5.83 1.11 3.60
N ASP A 4 -7.00 1.64 3.27
CA ASP A 4 -7.27 3.08 3.36
C ASP A 4 -8.77 3.30 3.50
N GLU A 5 -9.17 4.15 4.42
CA GLU A 5 -10.58 4.48 4.62
C GLU A 5 -11.12 5.47 3.59
N GLU A 6 -10.25 6.15 2.84
CA GLU A 6 -10.66 7.08 1.79
C GLU A 6 -11.03 6.30 0.53
N THR A 7 -12.33 6.12 0.31
CA THR A 7 -12.86 5.29 -0.78
C THR A 7 -12.36 5.74 -2.15
N ASP A 8 -12.28 7.04 -2.38
CA ASP A 8 -11.84 7.58 -3.67
C ASP A 8 -10.39 7.23 -3.97
N ILE A 9 -9.54 7.29 -2.95
CA ILE A 9 -8.12 6.92 -3.07
C ILE A 9 -8.01 5.42 -3.37
N VAL A 10 -8.76 4.59 -2.66
CA VAL A 10 -8.77 3.14 -2.86
C VAL A 10 -9.16 2.80 -4.30
N LYS A 11 -10.24 3.39 -4.80
CA LYS A 11 -10.69 3.15 -6.18
C LYS A 11 -9.66 3.59 -7.20
N GLN A 12 -9.04 4.75 -6.97
CA GLN A 12 -8.04 5.32 -7.86
C GLN A 12 -6.79 4.42 -7.93
N VAL A 13 -6.28 4.03 -6.77
CA VAL A 13 -5.11 3.17 -6.68
C VAL A 13 -5.39 1.82 -7.33
N LYS A 14 -6.54 1.23 -7.04
CA LYS A 14 -6.92 -0.06 -7.62
C LYS A 14 -6.97 0.02 -9.14
N ALA A 15 -7.64 1.04 -9.69
CA ALA A 15 -7.77 1.19 -11.13
C ALA A 15 -6.40 1.36 -11.81
N ILE A 16 -5.54 2.19 -11.22
CA ILE A 16 -4.20 2.44 -11.77
C ILE A 16 -3.36 1.17 -11.78
N LEU A 17 -3.32 0.47 -10.65
CA LEU A 17 -2.47 -0.70 -10.52
C LEU A 17 -2.98 -1.88 -11.33
N GLU A 18 -4.29 -2.04 -11.47
CA GLU A 18 -4.85 -3.11 -12.31
C GLU A 18 -4.50 -2.91 -13.78
N GLN A 19 -4.32 -1.68 -14.23
CA GLN A 19 -3.83 -1.39 -15.58
C GLN A 19 -2.39 -1.84 -15.78
N GLU A 20 -1.64 -1.98 -14.69
CA GLU A 20 -0.25 -2.43 -14.71
C GLU A 20 -0.11 -3.91 -14.38
N ASP A 21 -1.18 -4.67 -14.52
CA ASP A 21 -1.23 -6.11 -14.25
C ASP A 21 -0.95 -6.46 -12.78
N VAL A 22 -1.27 -5.55 -11.88
CA VAL A 22 -1.15 -5.79 -10.44
C VAL A 22 -2.53 -6.11 -9.88
N GLU A 23 -2.67 -7.26 -9.26
CA GLU A 23 -3.91 -7.66 -8.62
C GLU A 23 -4.05 -6.93 -7.28
N VAL A 24 -5.18 -6.25 -7.09
CA VAL A 24 -5.37 -5.41 -5.90
C VAL A 24 -6.53 -5.91 -5.05
N VAL A 25 -6.22 -6.17 -3.78
CA VAL A 25 -7.22 -6.47 -2.75
C VAL A 25 -7.34 -5.23 -1.87
N THR A 26 -8.56 -4.82 -1.57
CA THR A 26 -8.81 -3.59 -0.83
C THR A 26 -9.35 -3.88 0.57
N ALA A 27 -9.04 -3.00 1.51
CA ALA A 27 -9.58 -3.02 2.86
C ALA A 27 -9.75 -1.57 3.34
N ALA A 28 -10.86 -1.29 4.01
CA ALA A 28 -11.14 0.06 4.48
C ALA A 28 -10.48 0.38 5.82
N ASN A 29 -10.12 -0.66 6.57
CA ASN A 29 -9.51 -0.47 7.89
C ASN A 29 -8.72 -1.73 8.26
N SER A 30 -8.03 -1.67 9.41
CA SER A 30 -7.18 -2.79 9.85
C SER A 30 -7.96 -4.07 10.13
N ARG A 31 -9.20 -3.96 10.58
CA ARG A 31 -10.05 -5.13 10.83
C ARG A 31 -10.33 -5.88 9.53
N GLN A 32 -10.70 -5.14 8.47
CA GLN A 32 -10.91 -5.74 7.16
C GLN A 32 -9.62 -6.31 6.60
N ALA A 33 -8.51 -5.62 6.81
CA ALA A 33 -7.20 -6.11 6.37
C ALA A 33 -6.87 -7.46 7.00
N LEU A 34 -7.10 -7.61 8.30
CA LEU A 34 -6.88 -8.88 8.99
C LEU A 34 -7.80 -9.99 8.46
N SER A 35 -9.04 -9.66 8.15
CA SER A 35 -9.97 -10.62 7.54
C SER A 35 -9.48 -11.08 6.18
N ARG A 36 -8.96 -10.14 5.36
CA ARG A 36 -8.40 -10.49 4.06
C ARG A 36 -7.19 -11.41 4.19
N PHE A 37 -6.33 -11.14 5.18
CA PHE A 37 -5.18 -12.01 5.46
C PHE A 37 -5.61 -13.44 5.77
N LYS A 38 -6.64 -13.60 6.58
CA LYS A 38 -7.12 -14.92 6.95
C LYS A 38 -7.73 -15.66 5.77
N GLU A 39 -8.45 -14.95 4.89
CA GLU A 39 -9.08 -15.54 3.72
C GLU A 39 -8.08 -15.93 2.64
N GLU A 40 -7.10 -15.06 2.40
CA GLU A 40 -6.19 -15.18 1.25
C GLU A 40 -4.85 -15.81 1.58
N ASN A 41 -4.53 -15.97 2.85
CA ASN A 41 -3.19 -16.30 3.33
C ASN A 41 -2.23 -15.11 3.12
N GLU A 42 -1.51 -14.74 4.16
CA GLU A 42 -0.62 -13.57 4.11
C GLU A 42 0.50 -13.71 3.07
N GLU A 43 0.88 -14.94 2.72
CA GLU A 43 1.91 -15.20 1.72
C GLU A 43 1.48 -14.86 0.29
N THR A 44 0.17 -14.65 0.06
CA THR A 44 -0.34 -14.27 -1.25
C THR A 44 -0.08 -12.79 -1.56
N PHE A 45 0.19 -11.99 -0.56
CA PHE A 45 0.39 -10.57 -0.77
C PHE A 45 1.88 -10.24 -0.90
N ASP A 46 2.26 -9.68 -2.06
CA ASP A 46 3.62 -9.23 -2.30
C ASP A 46 3.90 -7.89 -1.63
N LEU A 47 2.86 -7.07 -1.50
CA LEU A 47 3.00 -5.72 -0.98
C LEU A 47 1.69 -5.28 -0.34
N ILE A 48 1.79 -4.56 0.77
CA ILE A 48 0.64 -3.93 1.42
C ILE A 48 0.92 -2.43 1.50
N LEU A 49 -0.06 -1.64 1.09
CA LEU A 49 0.00 -0.18 1.21
C LEU A 49 -1.00 0.24 2.28
N VAL A 50 -0.52 0.89 3.31
CA VAL A 50 -1.36 1.30 4.45
C VAL A 50 -1.36 2.82 4.57
N ASN A 51 -2.56 3.39 4.66
CA ASN A 51 -2.69 4.83 4.90
C ASN A 51 -2.18 5.16 6.30
N THR A 52 -1.29 6.13 6.38
CA THR A 52 -0.71 6.54 7.65
C THR A 52 -0.32 8.02 7.60
N THR A 53 0.05 8.58 8.74
CA THR A 53 0.55 9.94 8.82
C THR A 53 2.05 9.94 8.56
N MET A 54 2.52 10.89 7.75
CA MET A 54 3.94 11.03 7.46
C MET A 54 4.74 11.29 8.74
N PRO A 55 5.91 10.65 8.89
CA PRO A 55 6.80 10.97 10.02
C PRO A 55 7.15 12.46 10.05
N GLY A 56 7.04 13.06 11.22
CA GLY A 56 7.35 14.48 11.40
C GLY A 56 6.25 15.43 10.98
N SER A 57 5.10 14.92 10.54
CA SER A 57 3.95 15.75 10.16
C SER A 57 2.69 15.22 10.84
N GLN A 58 1.84 16.11 11.33
CA GLN A 58 0.59 15.72 11.95
C GLN A 58 -0.59 15.74 10.97
N LYS A 59 -0.42 16.36 9.81
CA LYS A 59 -1.51 16.59 8.85
C LYS A 59 -1.29 15.91 7.51
N THR A 60 -0.06 15.56 7.17
CA THR A 60 0.25 14.97 5.89
C THR A 60 0.09 13.46 5.97
N THR A 61 -0.73 12.89 5.09
CA THR A 61 -0.93 11.45 5.04
C THR A 61 -0.15 10.86 3.86
N ALA A 62 0.10 9.57 3.94
CA ALA A 62 0.86 8.85 2.93
C ALA A 62 0.46 7.38 2.93
N LEU A 63 0.84 6.66 1.86
CA LEU A 63 0.75 5.21 1.84
C LEU A 63 2.10 4.65 2.26
N PHE A 64 2.10 3.87 3.31
CA PHE A 64 3.30 3.18 3.80
C PHE A 64 3.35 1.77 3.23
N SER A 65 4.50 1.39 2.68
CA SER A 65 4.68 0.06 2.08
C SER A 65 5.15 -0.96 3.10
N ILE A 66 4.50 -2.12 3.09
CA ILE A 66 4.84 -3.26 3.95
C ILE A 66 5.00 -4.49 3.07
N LYS A 67 6.09 -5.23 3.25
CA LYS A 67 6.31 -6.52 2.57
C LYS A 67 6.07 -7.64 3.59
N PRO A 68 4.94 -8.37 3.50
CA PRO A 68 4.58 -9.36 4.53
C PRO A 68 5.60 -10.48 4.71
N THR A 69 6.37 -10.79 3.66
CA THR A 69 7.35 -11.88 3.69
C THR A 69 8.64 -11.52 4.41
N LEU A 70 8.86 -10.24 4.72
CA LEU A 70 10.07 -9.80 5.40
C LEU A 70 9.87 -9.80 6.91
N LYS A 71 10.82 -10.38 7.63
CA LYS A 71 10.79 -10.38 9.10
C LYS A 71 10.98 -8.99 9.67
N LYS A 72 11.86 -8.20 9.03
CA LYS A 72 12.10 -6.81 9.41
C LYS A 72 11.71 -5.93 8.25
N GLN A 73 10.76 -5.04 8.50
CA GLN A 73 10.31 -4.12 7.46
C GLN A 73 11.35 -3.03 7.21
N PRO A 74 11.55 -2.63 5.94
CA PRO A 74 12.39 -1.48 5.65
C PRO A 74 11.86 -0.25 6.37
N SER A 75 12.74 0.60 6.84
CA SER A 75 12.37 1.85 7.49
C SER A 75 12.93 3.02 6.69
N GLY A 76 12.36 4.19 6.91
CA GLY A 76 12.80 5.40 6.26
C GLY A 76 11.72 6.01 5.40
N ILE A 77 11.92 7.26 5.05
CA ILE A 77 10.94 8.07 4.34
C ILE A 77 10.69 7.55 2.91
N GLU A 78 11.64 6.80 2.35
CA GLU A 78 11.51 6.21 1.02
C GLU A 78 10.44 5.13 0.95
N ASN A 79 9.95 4.66 2.09
CA ASN A 79 8.89 3.66 2.14
C ASN A 79 7.50 4.28 2.27
N PHE A 80 7.41 5.60 2.18
CA PHE A 80 6.16 6.35 2.21
C PHE A 80 5.94 7.02 0.87
N LEU A 81 4.71 6.92 0.35
CA LEU A 81 4.30 7.71 -0.81
C LEU A 81 3.35 8.79 -0.33
N GLN A 82 3.85 10.02 -0.27
CA GLN A 82 3.10 11.15 0.26
C GLN A 82 1.89 11.50 -0.62
N LYS A 83 0.78 11.79 0.00
CA LYS A 83 -0.42 12.29 -0.70
C LYS A 83 -0.37 13.81 -0.78
N PRO A 84 -0.85 14.40 -1.87
CA PRO A 84 -1.35 13.74 -3.07
C PRO A 84 -0.21 13.23 -3.96
N PHE A 85 -0.48 12.20 -4.73
CA PHE A 85 0.51 11.64 -5.65
C PHE A 85 -0.10 11.53 -7.05
N THR A 86 0.79 11.50 -8.05
CA THR A 86 0.38 11.29 -9.44
C THR A 86 0.29 9.80 -9.74
N LYS A 87 -0.35 9.45 -10.85
CA LYS A 87 -0.39 8.09 -11.35
C LYS A 87 1.03 7.52 -11.52
N GLU A 88 1.90 8.32 -12.12
CA GLU A 88 3.28 7.92 -12.39
C GLU A 88 4.06 7.66 -11.10
N GLN A 89 3.87 8.52 -10.09
CA GLN A 89 4.49 8.35 -8.78
C GLN A 89 4.03 7.07 -8.12
N LEU A 90 2.73 6.77 -8.18
CA LEU A 90 2.19 5.55 -7.60
C LEU A 90 2.75 4.31 -8.28
N VAL A 91 2.72 4.27 -9.60
CA VAL A 91 3.21 3.13 -10.38
C VAL A 91 4.69 2.89 -10.11
N GLU A 92 5.49 3.92 -10.14
CA GLU A 92 6.93 3.82 -9.88
C GLU A 92 7.20 3.35 -8.46
N PHE A 93 6.48 3.90 -7.48
CA PHE A 93 6.62 3.51 -6.08
C PHE A 93 6.31 2.03 -5.89
N VAL A 94 5.18 1.56 -6.43
CA VAL A 94 4.76 0.17 -6.28
C VAL A 94 5.74 -0.77 -6.97
N LYS A 95 6.15 -0.46 -8.20
CA LYS A 95 7.12 -1.29 -8.93
C LYS A 95 8.45 -1.38 -8.20
N ASP A 96 8.90 -0.26 -7.65
CA ASP A 96 10.14 -0.23 -6.86
C ASP A 96 10.03 -1.11 -5.61
N LYS A 97 8.91 -1.00 -4.89
CA LYS A 97 8.72 -1.75 -3.66
C LYS A 97 8.44 -3.23 -3.91
N MET A 98 7.91 -3.59 -5.06
CA MET A 98 7.66 -4.98 -5.40
C MET A 98 8.91 -5.70 -5.90
N ARG A 99 9.96 -4.98 -6.23
CA ARG A 99 11.24 -5.60 -6.58
C ARG A 99 11.74 -6.40 -5.39
N ILE A 100 12.17 -7.62 -5.68
CA ILE A 100 12.64 -8.52 -4.65
C ILE A 100 14.14 -8.39 -4.51
N ASN A 101 14.55 -8.20 -3.29
CA ASN A 101 15.98 -8.30 -2.98
C ASN A 101 16.18 -8.69 -1.57
#